data_be2f25744ed683e0ab2a4b7146e649dc
#
_entry.id   be2f25744ed683e0ab2a4b7146e649dc
#
_cell.length_a   1.000
_cell.length_b   1.000
_cell.length_c   1.000
_cell.angle_alpha   90.00
_cell.angle_beta   90.00
_cell.angle_gamma   90.00
#
_symmetry.space_group_name_H-M   'P 1'
#
loop_
_entity.id
_entity.type
_entity.pdbx_description
1 polymer ?
#
loop_
_entity_poly.entity_id
_entity_poly.type
_entity_poly.pdbx_seq_one_letter_code
_entity_poly.pdbx_strand_id
1 'polypeptide(L)'
;MAKRIDVKDLNAYYGAFKAVEDVSMTVEPRSVTAFIGPSGCGKSTLLRTLNRMHEVIPGGRVEGSVRLDDVDLYAASVDPVAVRRTVGMVFQRPNPFPTMSIADNVAAGLRLNGLKNKQELAEKVEAALRSANLWKEVKDRLNKPGAGLSGGQQQRLCIARAIAVEPQVLLMDEP
;
A
#
# COMPACT_ATOMS: atom_id res chain seq x y z
N MET A 1 11.61 5.93 -10.10
CA MET A 1 12.56 6.54 -9.13
C MET A 1 11.83 6.73 -7.82
N ALA A 2 12.55 6.63 -6.67
CA ALA A 2 11.94 6.91 -5.36
C ALA A 2 11.47 8.37 -5.31
N LYS A 3 10.35 8.60 -4.63
CA LYS A 3 9.65 9.88 -4.58
C LYS A 3 9.77 10.53 -3.20
N ARG A 4 9.76 11.86 -3.16
CA ARG A 4 9.62 12.66 -1.94
C ARG A 4 8.14 12.85 -1.63
N ILE A 5 7.76 12.78 -0.36
CA ILE A 5 6.43 13.16 0.10
C ILE A 5 6.57 14.40 1.00
N ASP A 6 5.87 15.46 0.67
CA ASP A 6 5.73 16.64 1.51
C ASP A 6 4.29 16.76 1.97
N VAL A 7 4.11 16.83 3.27
CA VAL A 7 2.82 17.05 3.95
C VAL A 7 2.87 18.41 4.62
N LYS A 8 1.84 19.22 4.42
CA LYS A 8 1.77 20.55 5.02
C LYS A 8 0.36 20.84 5.56
N ASP A 9 0.30 21.23 6.83
CA ASP A 9 -0.90 21.65 7.56
C ASP A 9 -2.06 20.65 7.42
N LEU A 10 -1.72 19.35 7.42
CA LEU A 10 -2.65 18.26 7.13
C LEU A 10 -3.60 18.04 8.29
N ASN A 11 -4.88 18.11 8.01
CA ASN A 11 -5.96 17.68 8.89
C ASN A 11 -6.78 16.57 8.21
N ALA A 12 -7.11 15.51 8.94
CA ALA A 12 -7.92 14.41 8.44
C ALA A 12 -9.12 14.15 9.33
N TYR A 13 -10.29 13.94 8.72
CA TYR A 13 -11.57 13.84 9.39
C TYR A 13 -12.31 12.56 9.01
N TYR A 14 -13.12 12.08 9.95
CA TYR A 14 -14.21 11.11 9.75
C TYR A 14 -15.52 11.80 10.12
N GLY A 15 -16.29 12.27 9.14
CA GLY A 15 -17.44 13.15 9.38
C GLY A 15 -17.02 14.43 10.13
N ALA A 16 -17.54 14.64 11.33
CA ALA A 16 -17.18 15.76 12.19
C ALA A 16 -15.95 15.52 13.08
N PHE A 17 -15.51 14.28 13.21
CA PHE A 17 -14.37 13.93 14.08
C PHE A 17 -13.04 14.19 13.37
N LYS A 18 -12.19 15.07 13.95
CA LYS A 18 -10.83 15.32 13.49
C LYS A 18 -9.91 14.26 14.07
N ALA A 19 -9.40 13.36 13.24
CA ALA A 19 -8.56 12.24 13.62
C ALA A 19 -7.06 12.54 13.52
N VAL A 20 -6.67 13.51 12.69
CA VAL A 20 -5.31 14.02 12.54
C VAL A 20 -5.38 15.52 12.48
N GLU A 21 -4.51 16.22 13.20
CA GLU A 21 -4.53 17.68 13.32
C GLU A 21 -3.14 18.27 13.04
N ASP A 22 -3.09 19.23 12.14
CA ASP A 22 -1.96 20.12 11.82
C ASP A 22 -0.61 19.37 11.66
N VAL A 23 -0.61 18.32 10.85
CA VAL A 23 0.62 17.56 10.59
C VAL A 23 1.36 18.14 9.41
N SER A 24 2.61 18.55 9.66
CA SER A 24 3.56 18.97 8.63
C SER A 24 4.83 18.14 8.73
N MET A 25 5.23 17.47 7.63
CA MET A 25 6.39 16.60 7.60
C MET A 25 6.89 16.36 6.17
N THR A 26 8.12 15.91 6.06
CA THR A 26 8.73 15.46 4.81
C THR A 26 9.24 14.04 4.94
N VAL A 27 8.98 13.20 3.93
CA VAL A 27 9.61 11.90 3.74
C VAL A 27 10.55 12.00 2.54
N GLU A 28 11.84 11.86 2.81
CA GLU A 28 12.86 11.96 1.77
C GLU A 28 12.90 10.72 0.87
N PRO A 29 13.29 10.86 -0.40
CA PRO A 29 13.46 9.72 -1.31
C PRO A 29 14.47 8.71 -0.74
N ARG A 30 14.19 7.42 -0.93
CA ARG A 30 15.06 6.30 -0.49
C ARG A 30 15.33 6.28 1.01
N SER A 31 14.44 6.85 1.81
CA SER A 31 14.49 6.80 3.27
C SER A 31 13.39 5.88 3.83
N VAL A 32 13.56 5.51 5.09
CA VAL A 32 12.54 4.84 5.90
C VAL A 32 12.13 5.79 7.00
N THR A 33 10.84 6.16 7.04
CA THR A 33 10.27 7.00 8.10
C THR A 33 9.31 6.14 8.92
N ALA A 34 9.53 6.08 10.24
CA ALA A 34 8.67 5.34 11.18
C ALA A 34 7.81 6.29 11.99
N PHE A 35 6.51 6.02 12.06
CA PHE A 35 5.56 6.70 12.94
C PHE A 35 5.43 5.90 14.25
N ILE A 36 5.80 6.53 15.35
CA ILE A 36 5.73 5.92 16.69
C ILE A 36 4.71 6.69 17.53
N GLY A 37 3.87 5.98 18.24
CA GLY A 37 2.87 6.56 19.11
C GLY A 37 1.87 5.53 19.62
N PRO A 38 1.04 5.86 20.62
CA PRO A 38 0.06 4.95 21.19
C PRO A 38 -1.00 4.52 20.17
N SER A 39 -1.73 3.44 20.49
CA SER A 39 -2.87 3.01 19.69
C SER A 39 -3.93 4.11 19.63
N GLY A 40 -4.51 4.34 18.46
CA GLY A 40 -5.56 5.34 18.25
C GLY A 40 -5.07 6.79 18.05
N CYS A 41 -3.76 7.09 18.07
CA CYS A 41 -3.26 8.46 17.89
C CYS A 41 -3.26 8.95 16.41
N GLY A 42 -3.86 8.21 15.47
CA GLY A 42 -4.02 8.66 14.09
C GLY A 42 -2.99 8.15 13.07
N LYS A 43 -2.02 7.29 13.44
CA LYS A 43 -0.97 6.76 12.53
C LYS A 43 -1.55 6.17 11.24
N SER A 44 -2.48 5.23 11.35
CA SER A 44 -3.14 4.59 10.21
C SER A 44 -3.97 5.57 9.39
N THR A 45 -4.57 6.58 10.04
CA THR A 45 -5.30 7.65 9.35
C THR A 45 -4.34 8.47 8.52
N LEU A 46 -3.22 8.91 9.10
CA LEU A 46 -2.19 9.66 8.39
C LEU A 46 -1.65 8.85 7.19
N LEU A 47 -1.28 7.57 7.38
CA LEU A 47 -0.82 6.72 6.27
C LEU A 47 -1.84 6.67 5.12
N ARG A 48 -3.13 6.51 5.43
CA ARG A 48 -4.20 6.45 4.41
C ARG A 48 -4.40 7.76 3.66
N THR A 49 -4.02 8.90 4.22
CA THR A 49 -4.06 10.18 3.49
C THR A 49 -2.96 10.26 2.43
N LEU A 50 -1.81 9.61 2.63
CA LEU A 50 -0.67 9.67 1.71
C LEU A 50 -0.91 8.93 0.38
N ASN A 51 -1.94 8.08 0.30
CA ASN A 51 -2.33 7.39 -0.94
C ASN A 51 -3.82 7.55 -1.28
N ARG A 52 -4.50 8.52 -0.69
CA ARG A 52 -5.92 8.80 -0.89
C ARG A 52 -6.88 7.66 -0.51
N MET A 53 -6.41 6.69 0.30
CA MET A 53 -7.29 5.62 0.83
C MET A 53 -8.25 6.16 1.89
N HIS A 54 -7.96 7.32 2.50
CA HIS A 54 -8.85 7.96 3.46
C HIS A 54 -10.21 8.36 2.84
N GLU A 55 -10.22 8.79 1.58
CA GLU A 55 -11.42 9.18 0.85
C GLU A 55 -12.39 8.02 0.55
N VAL A 56 -11.93 6.77 0.64
CA VAL A 56 -12.78 5.58 0.43
C VAL A 56 -13.70 5.33 1.64
N ILE A 57 -13.36 5.91 2.78
CA ILE A 57 -14.12 5.77 4.01
C ILE A 57 -15.25 6.81 4.01
N PRO A 58 -16.52 6.40 4.25
CA PRO A 58 -17.63 7.34 4.32
C PRO A 58 -17.36 8.48 5.30
N GLY A 59 -17.50 9.73 4.84
CA GLY A 59 -17.17 10.92 5.62
C GLY A 59 -15.68 11.22 5.76
N GLY A 60 -14.81 10.46 5.09
CA GLY A 60 -13.38 10.74 5.05
C GLY A 60 -13.08 12.03 4.28
N ARG A 61 -12.46 13.00 4.94
CA ARG A 61 -12.10 14.29 4.37
C ARG A 61 -10.70 14.71 4.80
N VAL A 62 -9.98 15.37 3.91
CA VAL A 62 -8.61 15.86 4.13
C VAL A 62 -8.57 17.37 3.83
N GLU A 63 -7.88 18.12 4.67
CA GLU A 63 -7.51 19.50 4.46
C GLU A 63 -5.99 19.65 4.57
N GLY A 64 -5.42 20.71 4.04
CA GLY A 64 -3.97 20.89 3.90
C GLY A 64 -3.47 20.35 2.56
N SER A 65 -2.18 20.00 2.48
CA SER A 65 -1.54 19.56 1.23
C SER A 65 -0.73 18.29 1.44
N VAL A 66 -0.85 17.36 0.50
CA VAL A 66 0.01 16.16 0.39
C VAL A 66 0.58 16.13 -1.02
N ARG A 67 1.88 16.30 -1.15
CA ARG A 67 2.57 16.31 -2.44
C ARG A 67 3.49 15.10 -2.59
N LEU A 68 3.49 14.54 -3.79
CA LEU A 68 4.44 13.52 -4.22
C LEU A 68 5.36 14.16 -5.27
N ASP A 69 6.59 14.51 -4.89
CA ASP A 69 7.43 15.48 -5.59
C ASP A 69 6.65 16.80 -5.83
N ASP A 70 6.47 17.20 -7.08
CA ASP A 70 5.76 18.44 -7.45
C ASP A 70 4.25 18.28 -7.64
N VAL A 71 3.70 17.08 -7.46
CA VAL A 71 2.28 16.78 -7.69
C VAL A 71 1.49 16.80 -6.39
N ASP A 72 0.51 17.70 -6.28
CA ASP A 72 -0.47 17.65 -5.20
C ASP A 72 -1.42 16.48 -5.42
N LEU A 73 -1.40 15.51 -4.49
CA LEU A 73 -2.17 14.28 -4.60
C LEU A 73 -3.69 14.50 -4.55
N TYR A 74 -4.15 15.61 -3.96
CA TYR A 74 -5.56 15.96 -3.82
C TYR A 74 -6.07 16.96 -4.86
N ALA A 75 -5.24 17.38 -5.82
CA ALA A 75 -5.68 18.20 -6.93
C ALA A 75 -6.78 17.50 -7.73
N ALA A 76 -7.79 18.25 -8.18
CA ALA A 76 -8.95 17.73 -8.91
C ALA A 76 -8.56 16.99 -10.23
N SER A 77 -7.42 17.34 -10.80
CA SER A 77 -6.87 16.70 -12.02
C SER A 77 -6.16 15.38 -11.77
N VAL A 78 -5.90 15.01 -10.50
CA VAL A 78 -5.13 13.80 -10.15
C VAL A 78 -6.06 12.62 -9.92
N ASP A 79 -5.88 11.58 -10.72
CA ASP A 79 -6.62 10.32 -10.58
C ASP A 79 -6.18 9.55 -9.33
N PRO A 80 -7.09 9.26 -8.37
CA PRO A 80 -6.79 8.47 -7.18
C PRO A 80 -6.25 7.07 -7.49
N VAL A 81 -6.64 6.48 -8.62
CA VAL A 81 -6.14 5.16 -9.04
C VAL A 81 -4.66 5.24 -9.42
N ALA A 82 -4.26 6.28 -10.13
CA ALA A 82 -2.86 6.52 -10.48
C ALA A 82 -2.00 6.75 -9.23
N VAL A 83 -2.52 7.49 -8.23
CA VAL A 83 -1.85 7.66 -6.93
C VAL A 83 -1.61 6.31 -6.26
N ARG A 84 -2.63 5.44 -6.17
CA ARG A 84 -2.54 4.13 -5.51
C ARG A 84 -1.67 3.11 -6.25
N ARG A 85 -1.42 3.31 -7.54
CA ARG A 85 -0.41 2.53 -8.30
C ARG A 85 1.01 2.95 -7.92
N THR A 86 1.22 4.23 -7.65
CA THR A 86 2.53 4.80 -7.32
C THR A 86 2.87 4.61 -5.85
N VAL A 87 1.87 4.75 -4.97
CA VAL A 87 1.99 4.64 -3.51
C VAL A 87 1.25 3.39 -3.04
N GLY A 88 1.98 2.28 -2.94
CA GLY A 88 1.47 0.99 -2.46
C GLY A 88 1.20 0.99 -0.96
N MET A 89 0.34 0.08 -0.50
CA MET A 89 0.02 -0.04 0.92
C MET A 89 -0.10 -1.50 1.36
N VAL A 90 0.48 -1.80 2.52
CA VAL A 90 0.29 -3.03 3.29
C VAL A 90 -0.53 -2.67 4.52
N PHE A 91 -1.66 -3.35 4.71
CA PHE A 91 -2.57 -3.09 5.83
C PHE A 91 -2.18 -3.91 7.06
N GLN A 92 -2.53 -3.42 8.24
CA GLN A 92 -2.30 -4.07 9.53
C GLN A 92 -2.90 -5.48 9.58
N ARG A 93 -4.13 -5.65 9.06
CA ARG A 93 -4.76 -6.97 8.95
C ARG A 93 -4.52 -7.54 7.56
N PRO A 94 -4.04 -8.78 7.44
CA PRO A 94 -3.89 -9.44 6.16
C PRO A 94 -5.21 -9.43 5.37
N ASN A 95 -5.13 -9.06 4.10
CA ASN A 95 -6.29 -8.99 3.22
C ASN A 95 -6.04 -9.66 1.86
N PRO A 96 -5.61 -10.94 1.83
CA PRO A 96 -5.47 -11.64 0.57
C PRO A 96 -6.82 -11.75 -0.12
N PHE A 97 -6.85 -11.78 -1.46
CA PHE A 97 -8.06 -12.06 -2.20
C PHE A 97 -8.45 -13.52 -1.95
N PRO A 98 -9.59 -13.80 -1.29
CA PRO A 98 -9.87 -15.13 -0.74
C PRO A 98 -10.12 -16.18 -1.82
N THR A 99 -10.64 -15.78 -2.97
CA THR A 99 -10.93 -16.65 -4.11
C THR A 99 -9.75 -16.87 -5.04
N MET A 100 -8.66 -16.13 -4.86
CA MET A 100 -7.47 -16.22 -5.70
C MET A 100 -6.43 -17.17 -5.12
N SER A 101 -5.68 -17.81 -6.02
CA SER A 101 -4.50 -18.58 -5.64
C SER A 101 -3.39 -17.69 -5.06
N ILE A 102 -2.37 -18.31 -4.46
CA ILE A 102 -1.19 -17.59 -3.95
C ILE A 102 -0.53 -16.80 -5.09
N ALA A 103 -0.30 -17.45 -6.24
CA ALA A 103 0.30 -16.79 -7.40
C ALA A 103 -0.59 -15.65 -7.94
N ASP A 104 -1.91 -15.87 -8.04
CA ASP A 104 -2.84 -14.86 -8.55
C ASP A 104 -2.98 -13.66 -7.63
N ASN A 105 -2.90 -13.85 -6.31
CA ASN A 105 -2.85 -12.74 -5.35
C ASN A 105 -1.67 -11.81 -5.65
N VAL A 106 -0.48 -12.35 -5.86
CA VAL A 106 0.72 -11.55 -6.16
C VAL A 106 0.63 -10.93 -7.56
N ALA A 107 0.13 -11.70 -8.53
CA ALA A 107 0.02 -11.29 -9.93
C ALA A 107 -1.10 -10.25 -10.18
N ALA A 108 -2.03 -10.05 -9.25
CA ALA A 108 -3.24 -9.25 -9.47
C ALA A 108 -2.91 -7.83 -9.95
N GLY A 109 -2.02 -7.12 -9.25
CA GLY A 109 -1.60 -5.77 -9.61
C GLY A 109 -0.83 -5.71 -10.93
N LEU A 110 0.01 -6.70 -11.21
CA LEU A 110 0.76 -6.81 -12.47
C LEU A 110 -0.19 -6.94 -13.66
N ARG A 111 -1.22 -7.80 -13.55
CA ARG A 111 -2.24 -7.97 -14.59
C ARG A 111 -3.06 -6.69 -14.80
N LEU A 112 -3.44 -6.01 -13.72
CA LEU A 112 -4.15 -4.71 -13.80
C LEU A 112 -3.30 -3.63 -14.48
N ASN A 113 -1.97 -3.70 -14.35
CA ASN A 113 -1.03 -2.83 -15.05
C ASN A 113 -0.75 -3.28 -16.50
N GLY A 114 -1.45 -4.32 -16.99
CA GLY A 114 -1.39 -4.73 -18.38
C GLY A 114 -0.33 -5.80 -18.69
N LEU A 115 0.35 -6.37 -17.71
CA LEU A 115 1.30 -7.46 -17.94
C LEU A 115 0.57 -8.74 -18.32
N LYS A 116 0.76 -9.20 -19.58
CA LYS A 116 0.11 -10.37 -20.17
C LYS A 116 1.06 -11.54 -20.38
N ASN A 117 2.37 -11.29 -20.43
CA ASN A 117 3.35 -12.34 -20.66
C ASN A 117 3.39 -13.29 -19.44
N LYS A 118 3.06 -14.56 -19.66
CA LYS A 118 2.98 -15.58 -18.59
C LYS A 118 4.32 -15.86 -17.93
N GLN A 119 5.41 -15.87 -18.71
CA GLN A 119 6.74 -16.15 -18.19
C GLN A 119 7.22 -15.00 -17.31
N GLU A 120 7.14 -13.75 -17.81
CA GLU A 120 7.51 -12.55 -17.04
C GLU A 120 6.66 -12.42 -15.78
N LEU A 121 5.36 -12.75 -15.86
CA LEU A 121 4.46 -12.75 -14.71
C LEU A 121 4.95 -13.75 -13.64
N ALA A 122 5.34 -14.98 -14.04
CA ALA A 122 5.83 -15.98 -13.12
C ALA A 122 7.15 -15.56 -12.47
N GLU A 123 8.07 -14.98 -13.22
CA GLU A 123 9.34 -14.48 -12.72
C GLU A 123 9.14 -13.34 -11.69
N LYS A 124 8.25 -12.37 -11.98
CA LYS A 124 7.92 -11.29 -11.04
C LYS A 124 7.22 -11.80 -9.77
N VAL A 125 6.32 -12.78 -9.91
CA VAL A 125 5.65 -13.43 -8.77
C VAL A 125 6.67 -14.14 -7.88
N GLU A 126 7.58 -14.91 -8.46
CA GLU A 126 8.64 -15.58 -7.70
C GLU A 126 9.55 -14.55 -7.00
N ALA A 127 10.01 -13.53 -7.70
CA ALA A 127 10.85 -12.48 -7.15
C ALA A 127 10.18 -11.77 -5.95
N ALA A 128 8.89 -11.42 -6.09
CA ALA A 128 8.14 -10.79 -5.01
C ALA A 128 7.94 -11.71 -3.80
N LEU A 129 7.64 -13.00 -4.02
CA LEU A 129 7.53 -13.99 -2.93
C LEU A 129 8.87 -14.24 -2.23
N ARG A 130 9.99 -14.19 -2.96
CA ARG A 130 11.35 -14.28 -2.38
C ARG A 130 11.65 -13.05 -1.52
N SER A 131 11.36 -11.86 -2.02
CA SER A 131 11.57 -10.59 -1.29
C SER A 131 10.72 -10.51 -0.02
N ALA A 132 9.50 -11.08 -0.03
CA ALA A 132 8.65 -11.19 1.15
C ALA A 132 8.99 -12.39 2.06
N ASN A 133 10.09 -13.11 1.80
CA ASN A 133 10.52 -14.30 2.53
C ASN A 133 9.42 -15.38 2.66
N LEU A 134 8.61 -15.57 1.61
CA LEU A 134 7.52 -16.54 1.59
C LEU A 134 7.75 -17.68 0.58
N TRP A 135 8.62 -17.49 -0.42
CA TRP A 135 8.83 -18.45 -1.52
C TRP A 135 9.07 -19.86 -1.08
N LYS A 136 9.98 -20.09 -0.13
CA LYS A 136 10.36 -21.44 0.34
C LYS A 136 9.17 -22.23 0.90
N GLU A 137 8.19 -21.53 1.47
CA GLU A 137 7.01 -22.13 2.11
C GLU A 137 5.87 -22.43 1.12
N VAL A 138 5.84 -21.74 -0.04
CA VAL A 138 4.69 -21.79 -0.94
C VAL A 138 5.00 -22.26 -2.37
N LYS A 139 6.27 -22.39 -2.77
CA LYS A 139 6.68 -22.70 -4.15
C LYS A 139 5.99 -23.93 -4.75
N ASP A 140 5.71 -24.95 -3.94
CA ASP A 140 5.11 -26.22 -4.36
C ASP A 140 3.56 -26.19 -4.32
N ARG A 141 2.97 -25.05 -3.91
CA ARG A 141 1.51 -24.89 -3.75
C ARG A 141 0.99 -23.53 -4.24
N LEU A 142 1.63 -22.92 -5.22
CA LEU A 142 1.28 -21.60 -5.77
C LEU A 142 -0.16 -21.51 -6.27
N ASN A 143 -0.74 -22.62 -6.73
CA ASN A 143 -2.12 -22.72 -7.23
C ASN A 143 -3.16 -22.91 -6.11
N LYS A 144 -2.74 -23.06 -4.84
CA LYS A 144 -3.68 -23.18 -3.71
C LYS A 144 -4.21 -21.80 -3.29
N PRO A 145 -5.43 -21.74 -2.72
CA PRO A 145 -6.00 -20.48 -2.25
C PRO A 145 -5.12 -19.76 -1.22
N GLY A 146 -4.92 -18.45 -1.38
CA GLY A 146 -4.17 -17.62 -0.44
C GLY A 146 -4.79 -17.57 0.95
N ALA A 147 -6.11 -17.71 1.06
CA ALA A 147 -6.84 -17.75 2.32
C ALA A 147 -6.48 -18.96 3.21
N GLY A 148 -5.96 -20.06 2.63
CA GLY A 148 -5.52 -21.24 3.37
C GLY A 148 -4.15 -21.11 4.06
N LEU A 149 -3.49 -19.97 3.95
CA LEU A 149 -2.22 -19.68 4.61
C LEU A 149 -2.44 -19.26 6.08
N SER A 150 -1.43 -19.44 6.93
CA SER A 150 -1.44 -18.88 8.29
C SER A 150 -1.44 -17.34 8.27
N GLY A 151 -1.86 -16.69 9.38
CA GLY A 151 -1.93 -15.22 9.43
C GLY A 151 -0.62 -14.52 9.04
N GLY A 152 0.52 -14.98 9.55
CA GLY A 152 1.83 -14.43 9.16
C GLY A 152 2.21 -14.72 7.71
N GLN A 153 1.81 -15.87 7.15
CA GLN A 153 1.99 -16.16 5.72
C GLN A 153 1.09 -15.28 4.85
N GLN A 154 -0.16 -15.03 5.28
CA GLN A 154 -1.07 -14.12 4.58
C GLN A 154 -0.53 -12.69 4.59
N GLN A 155 0.05 -12.22 5.70
CA GLN A 155 0.68 -10.90 5.76
C GLN A 155 1.84 -10.80 4.77
N ARG A 156 2.74 -11.78 4.76
CA ARG A 156 3.85 -11.83 3.77
C ARG A 156 3.34 -11.95 2.33
N LEU A 157 2.20 -12.63 2.10
CA LEU A 157 1.55 -12.65 0.78
C LEU A 157 1.06 -11.26 0.37
N CYS A 158 0.46 -10.50 1.29
CA CYS A 158 0.04 -9.12 1.04
C CYS A 158 1.23 -8.19 0.79
N ILE A 159 2.35 -8.39 1.49
CA ILE A 159 3.61 -7.69 1.22
C ILE A 159 4.10 -8.04 -0.19
N ALA A 160 4.19 -9.32 -0.56
CA ALA A 160 4.58 -9.75 -1.90
C ALA A 160 3.71 -9.13 -2.99
N ARG A 161 2.39 -9.10 -2.80
CA ARG A 161 1.43 -8.44 -3.70
C ARG A 161 1.71 -6.95 -3.86
N ALA A 162 2.00 -6.26 -2.76
CA ALA A 162 2.26 -4.83 -2.77
C ALA A 162 3.57 -4.46 -3.47
N ILE A 163 4.65 -5.25 -3.26
CA ILE A 163 5.96 -4.97 -3.87
C ILE A 163 6.09 -5.48 -5.31
N ALA A 164 5.26 -6.44 -5.74
CA ALA A 164 5.32 -7.01 -7.09
C ALA A 164 5.15 -5.95 -8.20
N VAL A 165 4.36 -4.91 -7.94
CA VAL A 165 4.13 -3.80 -8.87
C VAL A 165 5.22 -2.73 -8.83
N GLU A 166 6.25 -2.91 -8.01
CA GLU A 166 7.39 -2.00 -7.86
C GLU A 166 6.96 -0.56 -7.54
N PRO A 167 6.17 -0.34 -6.47
CA PRO A 167 5.68 0.99 -6.13
C PRO A 167 6.85 1.93 -5.81
N GLN A 168 6.67 3.22 -6.07
CA GLN A 168 7.70 4.23 -5.79
C GLN A 168 7.77 4.62 -4.31
N VAL A 169 6.65 4.44 -3.61
CA VAL A 169 6.52 4.57 -2.16
C VAL A 169 5.74 3.36 -1.64
N LEU A 170 6.15 2.80 -0.51
CA LEU A 170 5.43 1.72 0.15
C LEU A 170 5.05 2.16 1.57
N LEU A 171 3.75 2.19 1.84
CA LEU A 171 3.19 2.46 3.15
C LEU A 171 2.95 1.13 3.86
N MET A 172 3.36 1.04 5.14
CA MET A 172 3.17 -0.14 5.96
C MET A 172 2.46 0.25 7.26
N ASP A 173 1.26 -0.27 7.48
CA ASP A 173 0.44 -0.03 8.65
C ASP A 173 0.63 -1.21 9.61
N GLU A 174 1.57 -1.11 10.56
CA GLU A 174 1.92 -2.16 11.55
C GLU A 174 2.07 -3.56 10.91
N PRO A 175 3.00 -3.74 9.93
CA PRO A 175 3.07 -4.93 9.08
C PRO A 175 3.52 -6.20 9.79
#